data_fba26a9ecb6925e48e7daf32846192f5
#
_entry.id   fba26a9ecb6925e48e7daf32846192f5
#
_cell.length_a   1.000
_cell.length_b   1.000
_cell.length_c   1.000
_cell.angle_alpha   90.00
_cell.angle_beta   90.00
_cell.angle_gamma   90.00
#
_symmetry.space_group_name_H-M   'P 1'
#
loop_
_entity.id
_entity.type
_entity.pdbx_description
1 polymer ?
#
loop_
_entity_poly.entity_id
_entity_poly.type
_entity_poly.pdbx_seq_one_letter_code
_entity_poly.pdbx_strand_id
1 'polypeptide(L)'
;LDLDPDAAAQQAELREPGPQGIELAGIAAVEGGQRGEGRGVHLAGDRRRRGVTATAARRGEPAIICADPRMKPNVVNELESASFRPMKLIGSLSSPYVRKVRIVMAEKRIDYHLELEDVWAPDTRIHEANPLGKVPCLIMEDGGAVFDSRVICEYLDGMTPVAKLIPPSGRERAEVRTWEALADGVIDAAILVRLEQTQRPPEQQGRAWIERQMGKVHAGVAAMSRGL
;
A
#
# COMPACT_ATOMS: atom_id res chain seq x y z
N LEU A 1 36.91 -39.42 33.22
CA LEU A 1 36.36 -38.60 32.14
C LEU A 1 37.15 -37.30 32.12
N ASP A 2 38.27 -37.33 31.40
CA ASP A 2 39.11 -36.16 31.18
C ASP A 2 38.41 -35.22 30.20
N LEU A 3 38.11 -34.00 30.66
CA LEU A 3 37.63 -32.95 29.84
C LEU A 3 38.85 -32.25 29.21
N ASP A 4 38.88 -32.25 27.88
CA ASP A 4 39.91 -31.64 27.05
C ASP A 4 39.92 -30.10 27.30
N PRO A 5 41.03 -29.52 27.78
CA PRO A 5 41.14 -28.10 28.08
C PRO A 5 41.12 -27.20 26.81
N ASP A 6 41.31 -27.77 25.61
CA ASP A 6 41.30 -26.99 24.36
C ASP A 6 39.90 -26.66 23.85
N ALA A 7 38.87 -27.37 24.32
CA ALA A 7 37.48 -27.06 23.94
C ALA A 7 36.95 -25.73 24.54
N ALA A 8 37.54 -25.28 25.64
CA ALA A 8 37.15 -24.02 26.28
C ALA A 8 37.78 -22.78 25.61
N ALA A 9 38.93 -22.93 24.98
CA ALA A 9 39.62 -21.84 24.28
C ALA A 9 38.98 -21.53 22.92
N GLN A 10 38.44 -22.52 22.22
CA GLN A 10 37.77 -22.31 20.91
C GLN A 10 36.39 -21.65 21.01
N GLN A 11 35.77 -21.67 22.20
CA GLN A 11 34.48 -20.96 22.41
C GLN A 11 34.64 -19.46 22.74
N ALA A 12 35.84 -19.00 23.03
CA ALA A 12 36.11 -17.59 23.35
C ALA A 12 36.33 -16.72 22.09
N GLU A 13 36.69 -17.30 20.94
CA GLU A 13 36.95 -16.58 19.70
C GLU A 13 35.69 -16.30 18.83
N LEU A 14 34.54 -16.85 19.22
CA LEU A 14 33.26 -16.64 18.51
C LEU A 14 32.37 -15.55 19.15
N ARG A 15 32.96 -14.65 19.95
CA ARG A 15 32.21 -13.44 20.36
C ARG A 15 32.22 -12.45 19.22
N GLU A 16 31.10 -12.36 18.52
CA GLU A 16 30.81 -11.26 17.61
C GLU A 16 30.98 -9.90 18.31
N PRO A 17 31.60 -8.91 17.63
CA PRO A 17 31.61 -7.55 18.16
C PRO A 17 30.17 -7.05 18.33
N GLY A 18 29.84 -6.61 19.54
CA GLY A 18 28.56 -6.04 19.86
C GLY A 18 28.21 -4.85 18.93
N PRO A 19 26.94 -4.54 18.76
CA PRO A 19 26.52 -3.48 17.85
C PRO A 19 27.12 -2.16 18.32
N GLN A 20 28.00 -1.59 17.49
CA GLN A 20 28.48 -0.23 17.66
C GLN A 20 27.26 0.69 17.54
N GLY A 21 27.03 1.49 18.58
CA GLY A 21 25.92 2.43 18.65
C GLY A 21 25.93 3.37 17.45
N ILE A 22 24.85 3.34 16.69
CA ILE A 22 24.54 4.39 15.73
C ILE A 22 24.06 5.57 16.57
N GLU A 23 24.92 6.56 16.71
CA GLU A 23 24.64 7.83 17.32
C GLU A 23 23.63 8.58 16.43
N LEU A 24 22.37 8.63 16.88
CA LEU A 24 21.34 9.45 16.24
C LEU A 24 21.61 10.92 16.59
N ALA A 25 22.38 11.58 15.74
CA ALA A 25 22.56 13.02 15.80
C ALA A 25 21.27 13.73 15.39
N GLY A 26 20.67 14.43 16.34
CA GLY A 26 20.00 15.70 16.15
C GLY A 26 18.75 15.75 15.29
N ILE A 27 17.56 15.46 15.88
CA ILE A 27 16.33 16.11 15.45
C ILE A 27 16.07 17.23 16.44
N ALA A 28 16.37 18.47 16.01
CA ALA A 28 16.05 19.67 16.75
C ALA A 28 14.53 19.86 16.82
N ALA A 29 14.00 19.96 18.03
CA ALA A 29 12.65 20.39 18.29
C ALA A 29 12.48 21.85 17.83
N VAL A 30 11.50 22.09 16.95
CA VAL A 30 11.00 23.45 16.69
C VAL A 30 9.79 23.65 17.58
N GLU A 31 10.03 24.21 18.77
CA GLU A 31 9.01 24.90 19.53
C GLU A 31 8.89 26.32 19.00
N GLY A 32 7.68 26.74 18.66
CA GLY A 32 7.41 28.10 18.23
C GLY A 32 5.92 28.35 18.18
N GLY A 33 5.34 28.59 19.35
CA GLY A 33 3.99 29.10 19.49
C GLY A 33 3.84 30.52 18.98
N GLN A 34 2.69 30.84 18.40
CA GLN A 34 2.06 32.16 18.58
C GLN A 34 0.56 32.04 18.35
N ARG A 35 -0.18 32.39 19.39
CA ARG A 35 -1.61 32.70 19.35
C ARG A 35 -1.79 34.03 18.60
N GLY A 36 -2.61 34.02 17.56
CA GLY A 36 -3.08 35.20 16.84
C GLY A 36 -4.58 35.32 16.96
N GLU A 37 -5.03 36.36 17.57
CA GLU A 37 -6.41 36.74 17.86
C GLU A 37 -7.23 36.98 16.60
N GLY A 38 -8.53 36.70 16.74
CA GLY A 38 -9.52 36.86 15.68
C GLY A 38 -9.75 38.31 15.27
N ARG A 39 -10.05 38.47 14.00
CA ARG A 39 -10.84 39.59 13.49
C ARG A 39 -11.89 39.05 12.53
N GLY A 40 -13.13 39.21 12.96
CA GLY A 40 -14.28 38.96 12.11
C GLY A 40 -14.30 39.87 10.89
N VAL A 41 -14.54 39.29 9.74
CA VAL A 41 -14.87 40.05 8.52
C VAL A 41 -16.36 39.83 8.23
N HIS A 42 -17.14 40.87 8.46
CA HIS A 42 -18.51 41.00 7.95
C HIS A 42 -18.45 41.04 6.42
N LEU A 43 -19.02 40.09 5.74
CA LEU A 43 -19.38 40.22 4.34
C LEU A 43 -20.89 40.42 4.23
N ALA A 44 -21.25 41.62 3.83
CA ALA A 44 -22.61 42.03 3.49
C ALA A 44 -23.10 41.25 2.27
N GLY A 45 -24.37 40.86 2.34
CA GLY A 45 -25.01 40.10 1.29
C GLY A 45 -25.30 40.93 0.04
N ASP A 46 -25.24 40.30 -1.10
CA ASP A 46 -26.03 40.69 -2.27
C ASP A 46 -26.88 39.53 -2.76
N ARG A 47 -28.16 39.60 -2.46
CA ARG A 47 -29.20 38.68 -2.93
C ARG A 47 -29.66 39.15 -4.30
N ARG A 48 -29.17 38.50 -5.36
CA ARG A 48 -29.90 38.52 -6.65
C ARG A 48 -30.32 37.10 -7.00
N ARG A 49 -31.54 36.78 -6.58
CA ARG A 49 -32.28 35.61 -7.09
C ARG A 49 -32.56 35.84 -8.57
N ARG A 50 -31.99 35.00 -9.44
CA ARG A 50 -32.58 34.76 -10.77
C ARG A 50 -33.20 33.38 -10.75
N GLY A 51 -34.51 33.35 -10.94
CA GLY A 51 -35.35 32.19 -10.89
C GLY A 51 -34.99 31.18 -11.98
N VAL A 52 -34.82 29.95 -11.55
CA VAL A 52 -34.85 28.77 -12.42
C VAL A 52 -36.26 28.22 -12.29
N THR A 53 -37.07 28.38 -13.31
CA THR A 53 -38.39 27.75 -13.42
C THR A 53 -38.18 26.29 -13.77
N ALA A 54 -38.36 25.41 -12.80
CA ALA A 54 -38.42 23.98 -13.01
C ALA A 54 -39.79 23.63 -13.56
N THR A 55 -39.86 23.22 -14.81
CA THR A 55 -41.06 22.60 -15.39
C THR A 55 -41.05 21.13 -15.00
N ALA A 56 -42.11 20.71 -14.30
CA ALA A 56 -42.28 19.33 -13.85
C ALA A 56 -42.38 18.38 -15.05
N ALA A 57 -41.39 17.53 -15.24
CA ALA A 57 -41.42 16.44 -16.20
C ALA A 57 -42.30 15.30 -15.69
N ARG A 58 -43.18 14.80 -16.53
CA ARG A 58 -44.01 13.61 -16.30
C ARG A 58 -43.12 12.38 -16.19
N ARG A 59 -43.48 11.44 -15.29
CA ARG A 59 -42.74 10.18 -15.04
C ARG A 59 -42.75 9.33 -16.32
N GLY A 60 -41.58 9.03 -16.86
CA GLY A 60 -41.39 7.96 -17.83
C GLY A 60 -40.60 8.29 -19.11
N GLU A 61 -40.13 9.53 -19.31
CA GLU A 61 -39.30 9.83 -20.47
C GLU A 61 -37.84 10.14 -20.06
N PRO A 62 -36.83 9.64 -20.84
CA PRO A 62 -35.46 10.03 -20.61
C PRO A 62 -35.32 11.54 -20.84
N ALA A 63 -34.77 12.25 -19.87
CA ALA A 63 -34.50 13.66 -19.98
C ALA A 63 -33.52 13.92 -21.13
N ILE A 64 -34.03 14.42 -22.25
CA ILE A 64 -33.19 14.97 -23.31
C ILE A 64 -32.62 16.27 -22.75
N ILE A 65 -31.36 16.26 -22.36
CA ILE A 65 -30.63 17.50 -22.04
C ILE A 65 -30.45 18.25 -23.34
N CYS A 66 -31.33 19.23 -23.59
CA CYS A 66 -31.14 20.18 -24.69
C CYS A 66 -29.84 20.95 -24.41
N ALA A 67 -28.82 20.68 -25.21
CA ALA A 67 -27.57 21.43 -25.18
C ALA A 67 -27.89 22.91 -25.50
N ASP A 68 -27.49 23.84 -24.65
CA ASP A 68 -27.58 25.29 -24.89
C ASP A 68 -26.71 25.59 -26.12
N PRO A 69 -27.30 26.13 -27.22
CA PRO A 69 -26.57 26.42 -28.47
C PRO A 69 -25.48 27.50 -28.30
N ARG A 70 -25.32 28.06 -27.10
CA ARG A 70 -24.26 29.02 -26.77
C ARG A 70 -23.05 28.36 -26.10
N MET A 71 -23.06 27.04 -25.84
CA MET A 71 -21.89 26.33 -25.38
C MET A 71 -20.82 26.27 -26.48
N LYS A 72 -19.64 26.83 -26.18
CA LYS A 72 -18.52 26.79 -27.12
C LYS A 72 -18.15 25.33 -27.38
N PRO A 73 -17.90 24.92 -28.64
CA PRO A 73 -17.60 23.50 -28.99
C PRO A 73 -16.36 22.92 -28.30
N ASN A 74 -15.50 23.76 -27.74
CA ASN A 74 -14.30 23.31 -27.01
C ASN A 74 -14.59 22.65 -25.65
N VAL A 75 -15.72 22.98 -24.99
CA VAL A 75 -16.03 22.40 -23.66
C VAL A 75 -16.48 20.94 -23.79
N VAL A 76 -17.13 20.59 -24.91
CA VAL A 76 -17.54 19.19 -25.15
C VAL A 76 -16.32 18.32 -25.47
N ASN A 77 -15.37 18.86 -26.26
CA ASN A 77 -14.13 18.13 -26.57
C ASN A 77 -13.17 18.02 -25.37
N GLU A 78 -13.19 18.96 -24.43
CA GLU A 78 -12.42 18.86 -23.18
C GLU A 78 -13.02 17.83 -22.21
N LEU A 79 -14.34 17.64 -22.21
CA LEU A 79 -15.00 16.59 -21.44
C LEU A 79 -14.81 15.19 -22.05
N GLU A 80 -14.69 15.08 -23.38
CA GLU A 80 -14.39 13.84 -24.08
C GLU A 80 -12.89 13.48 -24.03
N SER A 81 -12.01 14.47 -23.85
CA SER A 81 -10.56 14.27 -23.73
C SER A 81 -10.10 13.95 -22.28
N ALA A 82 -10.95 14.09 -21.29
CA ALA A 82 -10.76 13.49 -19.98
C ALA A 82 -10.96 11.97 -20.10
N SER A 83 -10.08 11.31 -20.88
CA SER A 83 -10.06 9.86 -20.98
C SER A 83 -9.87 9.32 -19.58
N PHE A 84 -10.93 8.76 -19.01
CA PHE A 84 -10.87 7.98 -17.78
C PHE A 84 -9.76 6.94 -17.96
N ARG A 85 -8.62 7.19 -17.34
CA ARG A 85 -7.51 6.24 -17.33
C ARG A 85 -7.82 5.23 -16.23
N PRO A 86 -8.08 3.97 -16.58
CA PRO A 86 -8.30 2.97 -15.56
C PRO A 86 -7.05 2.88 -14.68
N MET A 87 -7.27 2.63 -13.39
CA MET A 87 -6.16 2.35 -12.48
C MET A 87 -5.29 1.22 -13.04
N LYS A 88 -3.98 1.35 -12.88
CA LYS A 88 -3.01 0.37 -13.35
C LYS A 88 -2.27 -0.23 -12.16
N LEU A 89 -2.32 -1.55 -12.02
CA LEU A 89 -1.55 -2.29 -11.04
C LEU A 89 -0.27 -2.83 -11.69
N ILE A 90 0.88 -2.29 -11.30
CA ILE A 90 2.18 -2.84 -11.70
C ILE A 90 2.53 -3.98 -10.75
N GLY A 91 2.79 -5.16 -11.31
CA GLY A 91 3.02 -6.33 -10.49
C GLY A 91 3.53 -7.56 -11.21
N SER A 92 3.91 -8.57 -10.44
CA SER A 92 4.28 -9.90 -10.91
C SER A 92 3.26 -10.94 -10.43
N LEU A 93 2.91 -11.91 -11.27
CA LEU A 93 1.98 -12.98 -10.91
C LEU A 93 2.52 -13.89 -9.80
N SER A 94 3.83 -13.99 -9.66
CA SER A 94 4.49 -14.76 -8.60
C SER A 94 4.52 -14.04 -7.25
N SER A 95 4.25 -12.73 -7.21
CA SER A 95 4.29 -11.95 -5.98
C SER A 95 3.06 -12.20 -5.10
N PRO A 96 3.23 -12.65 -3.85
CA PRO A 96 2.11 -12.83 -2.93
C PRO A 96 1.47 -11.49 -2.52
N TYR A 97 2.23 -10.41 -2.49
CA TYR A 97 1.72 -9.06 -2.19
C TYR A 97 0.85 -8.51 -3.33
N VAL A 98 1.23 -8.76 -4.58
CA VAL A 98 0.39 -8.46 -5.75
C VAL A 98 -0.89 -9.28 -5.70
N ARG A 99 -0.82 -10.56 -5.32
CA ARG A 99 -2.00 -11.42 -5.14
C ARG A 99 -2.95 -10.84 -4.10
N LYS A 100 -2.44 -10.37 -2.94
CA LYS A 100 -3.25 -9.72 -1.90
C LYS A 100 -4.04 -8.54 -2.47
N VAL A 101 -3.39 -7.63 -3.18
CA VAL A 101 -4.05 -6.46 -3.80
C VAL A 101 -5.11 -6.89 -4.82
N ARG A 102 -4.80 -7.87 -5.68
CA ARG A 102 -5.74 -8.38 -6.68
C ARG A 102 -6.99 -9.02 -6.06
N ILE A 103 -6.85 -9.70 -4.92
CA ILE A 103 -7.99 -10.24 -4.16
C ILE A 103 -8.87 -9.09 -3.66
N VAL A 104 -8.27 -8.05 -3.07
CA VAL A 104 -9.03 -6.87 -2.59
C VAL A 104 -9.75 -6.18 -3.75
N MET A 105 -9.10 -6.00 -4.90
CA MET A 105 -9.74 -5.43 -6.10
C MET A 105 -10.94 -6.27 -6.56
N ALA A 106 -10.80 -7.59 -6.57
CA ALA A 106 -11.88 -8.51 -6.93
C ALA A 106 -13.07 -8.42 -5.94
N GLU A 107 -12.81 -8.44 -4.63
CA GLU A 107 -13.84 -8.28 -3.59
C GLU A 107 -14.58 -6.94 -3.70
N LYS A 108 -13.87 -5.90 -4.06
CA LYS A 108 -14.41 -4.55 -4.25
C LYS A 108 -15.01 -4.32 -5.64
N ARG A 109 -14.87 -5.29 -6.56
CA ARG A 109 -15.31 -5.18 -7.97
C ARG A 109 -14.72 -3.96 -8.67
N ILE A 110 -13.43 -3.71 -8.43
CA ILE A 110 -12.68 -2.60 -9.02
C ILE A 110 -12.00 -3.10 -10.28
N ASP A 111 -12.30 -2.44 -11.40
CA ASP A 111 -11.62 -2.70 -12.67
C ASP A 111 -10.26 -2.01 -12.71
N TYR A 112 -9.26 -2.71 -13.23
CA TYR A 112 -7.88 -2.21 -13.35
C TYR A 112 -7.15 -2.88 -14.51
N HIS A 113 -6.12 -2.24 -15.00
CA HIS A 113 -5.17 -2.84 -15.93
C HIS A 113 -3.99 -3.43 -15.15
N LEU A 114 -3.70 -4.73 -15.36
CA LEU A 114 -2.51 -5.37 -14.79
C LEU A 114 -1.34 -5.21 -15.77
N GLU A 115 -0.32 -4.46 -15.37
CA GLU A 115 0.97 -4.36 -16.06
C GLU A 115 1.96 -5.31 -15.39
N LEU A 116 2.43 -6.29 -16.17
CA LEU A 116 3.40 -7.25 -15.64
C LEU A 116 4.81 -6.64 -15.66
N GLU A 117 5.48 -6.72 -14.53
CA GLU A 117 6.83 -6.19 -14.33
C GLU A 117 7.72 -7.25 -13.68
N ASP A 118 8.90 -7.45 -14.26
CA ASP A 118 9.98 -8.21 -13.65
C ASP A 118 10.96 -7.25 -12.97
N VAL A 119 10.85 -7.14 -11.66
CA VAL A 119 11.70 -6.24 -10.84
C VAL A 119 13.18 -6.67 -10.80
N TRP A 120 13.51 -7.85 -11.32
CA TRP A 120 14.88 -8.36 -11.40
C TRP A 120 15.52 -8.13 -12.77
N ALA A 121 14.73 -7.72 -13.76
CA ALA A 121 15.23 -7.42 -15.08
C ALA A 121 16.15 -6.17 -15.05
N PRO A 122 17.26 -6.16 -15.80
CA PRO A 122 18.19 -5.03 -15.83
C PRO A 122 17.56 -3.73 -16.36
N ASP A 123 16.52 -3.86 -17.16
CA ASP A 123 15.77 -2.78 -17.81
C ASP A 123 14.47 -2.45 -17.11
N THR A 124 14.27 -2.95 -15.87
CA THR A 124 13.06 -2.65 -15.08
C THR A 124 12.86 -1.16 -14.89
N ARG A 125 11.63 -0.71 -15.11
CA ARG A 125 11.22 0.69 -14.94
C ARG A 125 10.42 0.94 -13.67
N ILE A 126 10.28 -0.07 -12.82
CA ILE A 126 9.51 0.06 -11.56
C ILE A 126 9.98 1.22 -10.69
N HIS A 127 11.27 1.58 -10.75
CA HIS A 127 11.84 2.68 -9.96
C HIS A 127 11.24 4.06 -10.30
N GLU A 128 10.65 4.22 -11.49
CA GLU A 128 9.96 5.46 -11.88
C GLU A 128 8.67 5.67 -11.06
N ALA A 129 8.02 4.57 -10.64
CA ALA A 129 6.78 4.59 -9.87
C ALA A 129 6.99 4.29 -8.38
N ASN A 130 7.91 3.38 -8.07
CA ASN A 130 8.25 3.00 -6.70
C ASN A 130 9.77 3.01 -6.51
N PRO A 131 10.32 4.01 -5.80
CA PRO A 131 11.78 4.14 -5.62
C PRO A 131 12.41 2.96 -4.88
N LEU A 132 11.62 2.12 -4.21
CA LEU A 132 12.10 0.90 -3.55
C LEU A 132 12.30 -0.26 -4.55
N GLY A 133 11.95 -0.10 -5.83
CA GLY A 133 12.09 -1.15 -6.83
C GLY A 133 11.22 -2.37 -6.57
N LYS A 134 10.05 -2.20 -5.94
CA LYS A 134 9.21 -3.30 -5.49
C LYS A 134 7.79 -3.23 -6.08
N VAL A 135 7.20 -4.39 -6.26
CA VAL A 135 5.78 -4.57 -6.59
C VAL A 135 5.02 -5.15 -5.39
N PRO A 136 3.72 -4.84 -5.24
CA PRO A 136 2.84 -4.07 -6.11
C PRO A 136 3.06 -2.56 -6.06
N CYS A 137 2.75 -1.88 -7.17
CA CYS A 137 2.60 -0.45 -7.22
C CYS A 137 1.31 -0.13 -7.98
N LEU A 138 0.43 0.68 -7.39
CA LEU A 138 -0.82 1.11 -8.00
C LEU A 138 -0.65 2.51 -8.57
N ILE A 139 -0.90 2.67 -9.87
CA ILE A 139 -0.98 3.97 -10.52
C ILE A 139 -2.46 4.36 -10.56
N MET A 140 -2.78 5.47 -9.94
CA MET A 140 -4.12 6.04 -9.88
C MET A 140 -4.50 6.73 -11.18
N GLU A 141 -5.75 7.12 -11.32
CA GLU A 141 -6.30 7.79 -12.50
C GLU A 141 -5.61 9.14 -12.81
N ASP A 142 -5.16 9.83 -11.78
CA ASP A 142 -4.40 11.10 -11.87
C ASP A 142 -2.90 10.91 -12.16
N GLY A 143 -2.44 9.65 -12.24
CA GLY A 143 -1.04 9.30 -12.43
C GLY A 143 -0.22 9.19 -11.14
N GLY A 144 -0.81 9.45 -9.99
CA GLY A 144 -0.17 9.26 -8.69
C GLY A 144 0.13 7.77 -8.41
N ALA A 145 1.26 7.48 -7.77
CA ALA A 145 1.67 6.12 -7.42
C ALA A 145 1.44 5.83 -5.92
N VAL A 146 0.88 4.66 -5.62
CA VAL A 146 0.65 4.17 -4.26
C VAL A 146 1.35 2.82 -4.07
N PHE A 147 2.08 2.66 -3.01
CA PHE A 147 2.76 1.46 -2.52
C PHE A 147 2.96 1.61 -0.98
N ASP A 148 3.11 0.54 -0.15
CA ASP A 148 3.13 -0.88 -0.47
C ASP A 148 1.72 -1.51 -0.53
N SER A 149 1.67 -2.86 -0.51
CA SER A 149 0.40 -3.60 -0.59
C SER A 149 -0.59 -3.26 0.52
N ARG A 150 -0.14 -2.91 1.72
CA ARG A 150 -0.98 -2.50 2.87
C ARG A 150 -1.66 -1.17 2.60
N VAL A 151 -0.90 -0.22 2.08
CA VAL A 151 -1.40 1.12 1.73
C VAL A 151 -2.38 1.01 0.57
N ILE A 152 -2.04 0.22 -0.46
CA ILE A 152 -2.93 -0.03 -1.60
C ILE A 152 -4.26 -0.65 -1.13
N CYS A 153 -4.22 -1.71 -0.31
CA CYS A 153 -5.43 -2.36 0.19
C CYS A 153 -6.29 -1.41 1.02
N GLU A 154 -5.69 -0.57 1.85
CA GLU A 154 -6.41 0.44 2.62
C GLU A 154 -7.05 1.51 1.74
N TYR A 155 -6.33 1.99 0.73
CA TYR A 155 -6.83 2.94 -0.26
C TYR A 155 -8.05 2.36 -1.02
N LEU A 156 -7.91 1.15 -1.56
CA LEU A 156 -8.97 0.46 -2.29
C LEU A 156 -10.20 0.21 -1.41
N ASP A 157 -9.99 -0.19 -0.15
CA ASP A 157 -11.09 -0.36 0.80
C ASP A 157 -11.78 0.97 1.14
N GLY A 158 -11.03 2.08 1.10
CA GLY A 158 -11.53 3.44 1.27
C GLY A 158 -12.43 3.94 0.16
N MET A 159 -12.24 3.48 -1.09
CA MET A 159 -12.93 4.00 -2.27
C MET A 159 -14.45 3.80 -2.25
N THR A 160 -14.93 2.78 -1.56
CA THR A 160 -16.38 2.50 -1.46
C THR A 160 -16.77 2.17 -0.02
N PRO A 161 -17.94 2.65 0.45
CA PRO A 161 -18.46 2.28 1.76
C PRO A 161 -19.01 0.86 1.81
N VAL A 162 -19.24 0.24 0.64
CA VAL A 162 -19.82 -1.11 0.53
C VAL A 162 -18.73 -2.17 0.69
N ALA A 163 -19.08 -3.28 1.32
CA ALA A 163 -18.18 -4.43 1.56
C ALA A 163 -16.84 -4.02 2.19
N LYS A 164 -16.90 -3.25 3.28
CA LYS A 164 -15.71 -2.85 4.03
C LYS A 164 -14.95 -4.07 4.55
N LEU A 165 -13.66 -4.15 4.19
CA LEU A 165 -12.75 -5.18 4.65
C LEU A 165 -12.02 -4.76 5.93
N ILE A 166 -11.83 -3.45 6.11
CA ILE A 166 -11.11 -2.88 7.25
C ILE A 166 -12.09 -2.02 8.06
N PRO A 167 -12.38 -2.38 9.31
CA PRO A 167 -13.21 -1.58 10.20
C PRO A 167 -12.67 -0.15 10.37
N PRO A 168 -13.54 0.86 10.56
CA PRO A 168 -13.12 2.27 10.55
C PRO A 168 -12.20 2.62 11.73
N SER A 169 -12.40 2.00 12.88
CA SER A 169 -11.64 2.32 14.11
C SER A 169 -11.78 1.22 15.16
N GLY A 170 -11.13 1.43 16.30
CA GLY A 170 -11.29 0.61 17.50
C GLY A 170 -10.60 -0.74 17.45
N ARG A 171 -11.06 -1.64 18.32
CA ARG A 171 -10.47 -2.96 18.53
C ARG A 171 -10.58 -3.86 17.29
N GLU A 172 -11.74 -3.89 16.64
CA GLU A 172 -11.95 -4.69 15.44
C GLU A 172 -10.96 -4.32 14.32
N ARG A 173 -10.69 -3.01 14.13
CA ARG A 173 -9.66 -2.58 13.19
C ARG A 173 -8.28 -3.09 13.59
N ALA A 174 -7.94 -3.01 14.86
CA ALA A 174 -6.66 -3.50 15.36
C ALA A 174 -6.52 -5.02 15.13
N GLU A 175 -7.57 -5.79 15.36
CA GLU A 175 -7.62 -7.23 15.13
C GLU A 175 -7.38 -7.56 13.63
N VAL A 176 -8.12 -6.92 12.72
CA VAL A 176 -7.94 -7.11 11.27
C VAL A 176 -6.51 -6.75 10.83
N ARG A 177 -5.97 -5.63 11.35
CA ARG A 177 -4.58 -5.23 11.03
C ARG A 177 -3.53 -6.17 11.64
N THR A 178 -3.82 -6.77 12.78
CA THR A 178 -2.94 -7.80 13.37
C THR A 178 -2.91 -9.06 12.52
N TRP A 179 -4.06 -9.50 12.00
CA TRP A 179 -4.14 -10.60 11.06
C TRP A 179 -3.37 -10.31 9.77
N GLU A 180 -3.53 -9.13 9.21
CA GLU A 180 -2.77 -8.68 8.04
C GLU A 180 -1.26 -8.69 8.33
N ALA A 181 -0.84 -8.14 9.47
CA ALA A 181 0.56 -8.09 9.85
C ALA A 181 1.16 -9.50 10.07
N LEU A 182 0.38 -10.43 10.64
CA LEU A 182 0.79 -11.81 10.79
C LEU A 182 0.99 -12.49 9.43
N ALA A 183 0.02 -12.32 8.51
CA ALA A 183 0.11 -12.89 7.17
C ALA A 183 1.30 -12.33 6.39
N ASP A 184 1.46 -11.01 6.39
CA ASP A 184 2.59 -10.35 5.73
C ASP A 184 3.94 -10.80 6.34
N GLY A 185 4.02 -10.94 7.68
CA GLY A 185 5.23 -11.40 8.34
C GLY A 185 5.61 -12.85 8.00
N VAL A 186 4.62 -13.73 7.78
CA VAL A 186 4.84 -15.09 7.27
C VAL A 186 5.37 -15.04 5.83
N ILE A 187 4.78 -14.21 4.98
CA ILE A 187 5.20 -14.01 3.60
C ILE A 187 6.63 -13.45 3.54
N ASP A 188 6.93 -12.41 4.35
CA ASP A 188 8.25 -11.82 4.45
C ASP A 188 9.31 -12.87 4.78
N ALA A 189 9.05 -13.71 5.81
CA ALA A 189 9.96 -14.76 6.21
C ALA A 189 10.16 -15.81 5.10
N ALA A 190 9.08 -16.22 4.43
CA ALA A 190 9.14 -17.17 3.32
C ALA A 190 9.93 -16.64 2.11
N ILE A 191 9.76 -15.35 1.78
CA ILE A 191 10.52 -14.69 0.72
C ILE A 191 12.01 -14.63 1.07
N LEU A 192 12.38 -14.32 2.31
CA LEU A 192 13.77 -14.30 2.74
C LEU A 192 14.41 -15.69 2.59
N VAL A 193 13.71 -16.77 2.93
CA VAL A 193 14.18 -18.14 2.68
C VAL A 193 14.40 -18.40 1.20
N ARG A 194 13.39 -18.04 0.37
CA ARG A 194 13.49 -18.21 -1.08
C ARG A 194 14.68 -17.46 -1.66
N LEU A 195 14.86 -16.20 -1.28
CA LEU A 195 15.96 -15.38 -1.79
C LEU A 195 17.32 -15.95 -1.37
N GLU A 196 17.48 -16.38 -0.11
CA GLU A 196 18.69 -17.03 0.35
C GLU A 196 19.03 -18.28 -0.47
N GLN A 197 18.01 -19.08 -0.80
CA GLN A 197 18.19 -20.33 -1.57
C GLN A 197 18.39 -20.12 -3.07
N THR A 198 17.85 -19.02 -3.65
CA THR A 198 17.88 -18.81 -5.10
C THR A 198 18.94 -17.79 -5.55
N GLN A 199 19.30 -16.83 -4.69
CA GLN A 199 20.24 -15.77 -5.02
C GLN A 199 21.66 -16.04 -4.54
N ARG A 200 21.83 -17.07 -3.67
CA ARG A 200 23.16 -17.46 -3.17
C ARG A 200 23.50 -18.88 -3.57
N PRO A 201 24.76 -19.14 -3.96
CA PRO A 201 25.23 -20.49 -4.17
C PRO A 201 25.17 -21.29 -2.85
N PRO A 202 24.93 -22.61 -2.91
CA PRO A 202 24.67 -23.46 -1.72
C PRO A 202 25.70 -23.32 -0.59
N GLU A 203 26.97 -23.14 -0.93
CA GLU A 203 28.08 -22.98 0.01
C GLU A 203 28.09 -21.63 0.77
N GLN A 204 27.33 -20.64 0.26
CA GLN A 204 27.21 -19.32 0.87
C GLN A 204 25.87 -19.14 1.59
N GLN A 205 24.99 -20.14 1.55
CA GLN A 205 23.70 -20.08 2.21
C GLN A 205 23.79 -20.23 3.71
N GLY A 206 23.18 -19.32 4.46
CA GLY A 206 23.12 -19.32 5.90
C GLY A 206 22.07 -20.30 6.44
N ARG A 207 22.43 -21.56 6.74
CA ARG A 207 21.49 -22.59 7.24
C ARG A 207 20.72 -22.12 8.48
N ALA A 208 21.43 -21.60 9.49
CA ALA A 208 20.81 -21.11 10.71
C ALA A 208 19.84 -19.95 10.45
N TRP A 209 20.14 -19.09 9.45
CA TRP A 209 19.23 -18.03 9.02
C TRP A 209 17.97 -18.59 8.38
N ILE A 210 18.11 -19.55 7.47
CA ILE A 210 16.98 -20.24 6.83
C ILE A 210 16.08 -20.89 7.91
N GLU A 211 16.67 -21.65 8.85
CA GLU A 211 15.93 -22.29 9.94
C GLU A 211 15.18 -21.27 10.80
N ARG A 212 15.82 -20.15 11.13
CA ARG A 212 15.17 -19.05 11.87
C ARG A 212 13.96 -18.48 11.11
N GLN A 213 14.08 -18.24 9.80
CA GLN A 213 12.95 -17.73 9.02
C GLN A 213 11.85 -18.79 8.87
N MET A 214 12.20 -20.04 8.62
CA MET A 214 11.24 -21.14 8.57
C MET A 214 10.50 -21.33 9.90
N GLY A 215 11.16 -21.14 11.03
CA GLY A 215 10.52 -21.13 12.34
C GLY A 215 9.41 -20.10 12.47
N LYS A 216 9.62 -18.88 11.90
CA LYS A 216 8.57 -17.85 11.85
C LYS A 216 7.40 -18.26 10.95
N VAL A 217 7.69 -18.87 9.79
CA VAL A 217 6.64 -19.37 8.88
C VAL A 217 5.78 -20.40 9.59
N HIS A 218 6.39 -21.41 10.20
CA HIS A 218 5.67 -22.48 10.91
C HIS A 218 4.84 -21.93 12.08
N ALA A 219 5.44 -21.05 12.89
CA ALA A 219 4.74 -20.44 14.03
C ALA A 219 3.55 -19.58 13.58
N GLY A 220 3.74 -18.78 12.52
CA GLY A 220 2.68 -17.93 11.98
C GLY A 220 1.53 -18.72 11.39
N VAL A 221 1.82 -19.75 10.57
CA VAL A 221 0.79 -20.64 10.02
C VAL A 221 0.05 -21.38 11.14
N ALA A 222 0.76 -21.88 12.16
CA ALA A 222 0.13 -22.52 13.30
C ALA A 222 -0.77 -21.56 14.11
N ALA A 223 -0.38 -20.29 14.24
CA ALA A 223 -1.23 -19.26 14.86
C ALA A 223 -2.51 -19.02 14.02
N MET A 224 -2.38 -18.89 12.71
CA MET A 224 -3.54 -18.73 11.80
C MET A 224 -4.50 -19.92 11.90
N SER A 225 -3.99 -21.16 12.00
CA SER A 225 -4.81 -22.36 12.11
C SER A 225 -5.60 -22.45 13.41
N ARG A 226 -5.14 -21.80 14.48
CA ARG A 226 -5.86 -21.75 15.77
C ARG A 226 -6.90 -20.64 15.86
N GLY A 227 -6.87 -19.71 14.91
CA GLY A 227 -7.80 -18.57 14.92
C GLY A 227 -7.31 -17.42 15.81
N LEU A 228 -5.99 -17.19 15.88
CA LEU A 228 -5.37 -16.16 16.75
C LEU A 228 -5.80 -16.23 18.22
#